data_83ad3c256ba7cfd0bac4d8bbe6784076
#
_entry.id   83ad3c256ba7cfd0bac4d8bbe6784076
#
_cell.length_a   1.000
_cell.length_b   1.000
_cell.length_c   1.000
_cell.angle_alpha   90.00
_cell.angle_beta   90.00
_cell.angle_gamma   90.00
#
_symmetry.space_group_name_H-M   'P 1'
#
loop_
_entity.id
_entity.type
_entity.pdbx_description
1 polymer ?
#
loop_
_entity_poly.entity_id
_entity_poly.type
_entity_poly.pdbx_seq_one_letter_code
_entity_poly.pdbx_strand_id
1 'polypeptide(L)'
;VITPEYLLSPREFEVLWRTLRLGRMPYPLDVPSEGATEQELKTLQQNTLARLRDRGLADDERLEELLRLLDHHEVSVDAVLGLDRTVRALAASSGEQAVLAIIDGDRVGLAEIRPTGLAREIVRVLPEGEPGPGNAMSVRADTLQQAAALQEAEHDEESDDPWGAADDELDDSQALQKAGLSA
;
A
#
# COMPACT_ATOMS: atom_id res chain seq x y z
N VAL A 1 -9.72 16.14 -2.21
CA VAL A 1 -10.28 14.91 -1.58
C VAL A 1 -11.01 14.15 -2.66
N ILE A 2 -10.60 12.90 -2.91
CA ILE A 2 -11.27 12.01 -3.87
C ILE A 2 -12.49 11.43 -3.18
N THR A 3 -13.67 11.59 -3.79
CA THR A 3 -14.89 10.95 -3.30
C THR A 3 -14.95 9.55 -3.91
N PRO A 4 -14.90 8.47 -3.12
CA PRO A 4 -15.00 7.13 -3.64
C PRO A 4 -16.42 6.87 -4.18
N GLU A 5 -16.52 6.14 -5.27
CA GLU A 5 -17.80 5.63 -5.80
C GLU A 5 -18.33 4.51 -4.92
N TYR A 6 -17.42 3.67 -4.44
CA TYR A 6 -17.71 2.56 -3.55
C TYR A 6 -16.93 2.69 -2.25
N LEU A 7 -17.62 2.44 -1.15
CA LEU A 7 -17.02 2.38 0.18
C LEU A 7 -17.34 1.02 0.80
N LEU A 8 -16.29 0.25 1.04
CA LEU A 8 -16.32 -1.09 1.59
C LEU A 8 -15.54 -1.14 2.91
N SER A 9 -15.85 -2.10 3.76
CA SER A 9 -14.90 -2.51 4.78
C SER A 9 -13.82 -3.43 4.18
N PRO A 10 -12.63 -3.58 4.81
CA PRO A 10 -11.60 -4.50 4.35
C PRO A 10 -12.12 -5.93 4.18
N ARG A 11 -13.00 -6.39 5.07
CA ARG A 11 -13.65 -7.70 4.99
C ARG A 11 -14.57 -7.82 3.78
N GLU A 12 -15.38 -6.79 3.48
CA GLU A 12 -16.24 -6.79 2.30
C GLU A 12 -15.41 -6.85 1.01
N PHE A 13 -14.32 -6.09 0.96
CA PHE A 13 -13.38 -6.11 -0.15
C PHE A 13 -12.75 -7.50 -0.33
N GLU A 14 -12.25 -8.13 0.73
CA GLU A 14 -11.69 -9.48 0.69
C GLU A 14 -12.73 -10.52 0.23
N VAL A 15 -13.95 -10.46 0.76
CA VAL A 15 -15.03 -11.40 0.42
C VAL A 15 -15.44 -11.27 -1.05
N LEU A 16 -15.55 -10.05 -1.57
CA LEU A 16 -15.80 -9.82 -3.01
C LEU A 16 -14.66 -10.35 -3.85
N TRP A 17 -13.40 -10.07 -3.48
CA TRP A 17 -12.21 -10.55 -4.17
C TRP A 17 -12.22 -12.08 -4.33
N ARG A 18 -12.50 -12.79 -3.24
CA ARG A 18 -12.60 -14.27 -3.24
C ARG A 18 -13.82 -14.78 -4.01
N THR A 19 -14.97 -14.12 -3.89
CA THR A 19 -16.20 -14.52 -4.58
C THR A 19 -16.05 -14.44 -6.08
N LEU A 20 -15.38 -13.40 -6.56
CA LEU A 20 -15.03 -13.18 -7.97
C LEU A 20 -13.88 -14.08 -8.45
N ARG A 21 -13.27 -14.87 -7.55
CA ARG A 21 -12.12 -15.76 -7.82
C ARG A 21 -10.95 -15.03 -8.48
N LEU A 22 -10.71 -13.80 -8.02
CA LEU A 22 -9.56 -13.01 -8.46
C LEU A 22 -8.25 -13.61 -7.94
N GLY A 23 -7.14 -13.24 -8.53
CA GLY A 23 -5.81 -13.73 -8.17
C GLY A 23 -5.33 -13.26 -6.80
N ARG A 24 -4.02 -13.20 -6.61
CA ARG A 24 -3.45 -12.62 -5.40
C ARG A 24 -3.75 -11.12 -5.38
N MET A 25 -4.20 -10.61 -4.23
CA MET A 25 -4.37 -9.16 -4.07
C MET A 25 -3.08 -8.42 -4.42
N PRO A 26 -3.17 -7.39 -5.26
CA PRO A 26 -2.00 -6.61 -5.63
C PRO A 26 -1.48 -5.79 -4.45
N TYR A 27 -0.16 -5.71 -4.32
CA TYR A 27 0.46 -4.76 -3.39
C TYR A 27 0.03 -3.32 -3.73
N PRO A 28 -0.27 -2.46 -2.75
CA PRO A 28 -0.22 -2.66 -1.31
C PRO A 28 -1.61 -2.96 -0.69
N LEU A 29 -2.55 -3.47 -1.46
CA LEU A 29 -3.96 -3.64 -1.06
C LEU A 29 -4.24 -4.92 -0.27
N ASP A 30 -3.24 -5.70 0.11
CA ASP A 30 -3.45 -6.93 0.86
C ASP A 30 -4.17 -6.69 2.18
N VAL A 31 -5.25 -7.42 2.36
CA VAL A 31 -6.09 -7.40 3.56
C VAL A 31 -5.93 -8.74 4.28
N PRO A 32 -5.60 -8.75 5.58
CA PRO A 32 -5.51 -10.00 6.32
C PRO A 32 -6.88 -10.66 6.43
N SER A 33 -6.90 -11.98 6.17
CA SER A 33 -8.10 -12.78 6.35
C SER A 33 -8.41 -12.93 7.83
N GLU A 34 -9.67 -12.68 8.21
CA GLU A 34 -10.14 -12.85 9.58
C GLU A 34 -10.86 -14.20 9.73
N GLY A 35 -10.44 -14.97 10.71
CA GLY A 35 -11.04 -16.26 11.11
C GLY A 35 -9.98 -17.28 11.49
N ALA A 36 -10.12 -17.89 12.66
CA ALA A 36 -9.18 -18.89 13.17
C ALA A 36 -9.47 -20.30 12.63
N THR A 37 -10.69 -20.56 12.17
CA THR A 37 -11.13 -21.85 11.66
C THR A 37 -11.83 -21.73 10.30
N GLU A 38 -11.82 -22.81 9.50
CA GLU A 38 -12.54 -22.85 8.22
C GLU A 38 -14.05 -22.61 8.39
N GLN A 39 -14.63 -23.06 9.49
CA GLN A 39 -16.06 -22.91 9.77
C GLN A 39 -16.39 -21.44 10.05
N GLU A 40 -15.57 -20.77 10.84
CA GLU A 40 -15.72 -19.33 11.11
C GLU A 40 -15.57 -18.52 9.83
N LEU A 41 -14.55 -18.81 9.00
CA LEU A 41 -14.35 -18.16 7.71
C LEU A 41 -15.58 -18.28 6.82
N LYS A 42 -16.16 -19.48 6.68
CA LYS A 42 -17.37 -19.71 5.89
C LYS A 42 -18.57 -18.91 6.42
N THR A 43 -18.76 -18.90 7.74
CA THR A 43 -19.85 -18.16 8.39
C THR A 43 -19.69 -16.66 8.19
N LEU A 44 -18.49 -16.13 8.39
CA LEU A 44 -18.17 -14.72 8.17
C LEU A 44 -18.39 -14.32 6.71
N GLN A 45 -17.93 -15.14 5.76
CA GLN A 45 -18.13 -14.92 4.34
C GLN A 45 -19.60 -14.87 3.96
N GLN A 46 -20.41 -15.83 4.43
CA GLN A 46 -21.85 -15.87 4.16
C GLN A 46 -22.58 -14.63 4.70
N ASN A 47 -22.28 -14.24 5.94
CA ASN A 47 -22.87 -13.06 6.57
C ASN A 47 -22.47 -11.76 5.84
N THR A 48 -21.22 -11.68 5.39
CA THR A 48 -20.72 -10.51 4.65
C THR A 48 -21.37 -10.42 3.28
N LEU A 49 -21.51 -11.55 2.56
CA LEU A 49 -22.21 -11.60 1.26
C LEU A 49 -23.70 -11.23 1.40
N ALA A 50 -24.37 -11.66 2.47
CA ALA A 50 -25.75 -11.25 2.72
C ALA A 50 -25.87 -9.72 2.86
N ARG A 51 -24.99 -9.09 3.65
CA ARG A 51 -24.95 -7.62 3.81
C ARG A 51 -24.63 -6.89 2.50
N LEU A 52 -23.72 -7.44 1.70
CA LEU A 52 -23.40 -6.87 0.38
C LEU A 52 -24.61 -6.94 -0.57
N ARG A 53 -25.39 -8.04 -0.54
CA ARG A 53 -26.63 -8.16 -1.31
C ARG A 53 -27.68 -7.15 -0.85
N ASP A 54 -27.86 -7.00 0.46
CA ASP A 54 -28.79 -6.01 1.02
C ASP A 54 -28.45 -4.56 0.60
N ARG A 55 -27.16 -4.29 0.34
CA ARG A 55 -26.65 -3.01 -0.17
C ARG A 55 -26.63 -2.93 -1.71
N GLY A 56 -26.98 -4.00 -2.41
CA GLY A 56 -26.91 -4.08 -3.88
C GLY A 56 -25.49 -4.14 -4.45
N LEU A 57 -24.50 -4.50 -3.63
CA LEU A 57 -23.08 -4.50 -4.02
C LEU A 57 -22.53 -5.87 -4.42
N ALA A 58 -23.24 -6.95 -4.08
CA ALA A 58 -22.76 -8.31 -4.36
C ALA A 58 -22.83 -8.67 -5.85
N ASP A 59 -23.78 -8.07 -6.57
CA ASP A 59 -24.03 -8.32 -7.99
C ASP A 59 -23.92 -7.01 -8.80
N ASP A 60 -23.14 -6.04 -8.32
CA ASP A 60 -22.88 -4.77 -8.99
C ASP A 60 -21.80 -4.96 -10.06
N GLU A 61 -22.20 -4.92 -11.32
CA GLU A 61 -21.32 -5.14 -12.47
C GLU A 61 -20.16 -4.12 -12.52
N ARG A 62 -20.45 -2.87 -12.14
CA ARG A 62 -19.43 -1.81 -12.15
C ARG A 62 -18.36 -2.03 -11.08
N LEU A 63 -18.79 -2.41 -9.86
CA LEU A 63 -17.85 -2.77 -8.80
C LEU A 63 -17.00 -3.99 -9.20
N GLU A 64 -17.60 -5.00 -9.83
CA GLU A 64 -16.89 -6.16 -10.34
C GLU A 64 -15.83 -5.77 -11.39
N GLU A 65 -16.18 -4.88 -12.34
CA GLU A 65 -15.22 -4.36 -13.34
C GLU A 65 -14.01 -3.69 -12.69
N LEU A 66 -14.24 -2.82 -11.68
CA LEU A 66 -13.15 -2.15 -10.98
C LEU A 66 -12.25 -3.14 -10.22
N LEU A 67 -12.83 -4.16 -9.59
CA LEU A 67 -12.07 -5.20 -8.89
C LEU A 67 -11.26 -6.07 -9.86
N ARG A 68 -11.83 -6.43 -11.02
CA ARG A 68 -11.12 -7.15 -12.08
C ARG A 68 -9.98 -6.33 -12.68
N LEU A 69 -10.17 -5.02 -12.81
CA LEU A 69 -9.13 -4.12 -13.28
C LEU A 69 -7.95 -4.05 -12.30
N LEU A 70 -8.21 -4.08 -11.00
CA LEU A 70 -7.15 -4.17 -9.98
C LEU A 70 -6.38 -5.50 -10.06
N ASP A 71 -7.02 -6.60 -10.42
CA ASP A 71 -6.38 -7.92 -10.57
C ASP A 71 -5.55 -8.03 -11.87
N HIS A 72 -6.03 -7.44 -12.97
CA HIS A 72 -5.46 -7.60 -14.31
C HIS A 72 -5.06 -6.26 -14.94
N HIS A 73 -4.34 -5.42 -14.20
CA HIS A 73 -3.84 -4.15 -14.72
C HIS A 73 -2.54 -4.32 -15.52
N GLU A 74 -2.32 -3.41 -16.46
CA GLU A 74 -1.09 -3.31 -17.27
C GLU A 74 -0.08 -2.34 -16.65
N VAL A 75 -0.61 -1.25 -16.07
CA VAL A 75 0.20 -0.20 -15.43
C VAL A 75 -0.40 0.15 -14.09
N SER A 76 0.45 0.34 -13.09
CA SER A 76 0.00 0.81 -11.78
C SER A 76 1.00 1.78 -11.15
N VAL A 77 0.47 2.57 -10.23
CA VAL A 77 1.24 3.43 -9.31
C VAL A 77 0.68 3.18 -7.92
N ASP A 78 1.54 2.84 -6.99
CA ASP A 78 1.16 2.57 -5.61
C ASP A 78 1.77 3.57 -4.64
N ALA A 79 1.20 3.63 -3.43
CA ALA A 79 1.73 4.40 -2.32
C ALA A 79 1.37 3.75 -0.99
N VAL A 80 2.34 3.78 -0.07
CA VAL A 80 2.15 3.46 1.34
C VAL A 80 2.56 4.68 2.15
N LEU A 81 1.61 5.25 2.89
CA LEU A 81 1.78 6.49 3.61
C LEU A 81 1.79 6.21 5.11
N GLY A 82 2.90 6.57 5.77
CA GLY A 82 3.03 6.54 7.22
C GLY A 82 2.56 7.87 7.81
N LEU A 83 1.26 8.00 8.02
CA LEU A 83 0.62 9.13 8.69
C LEU A 83 0.33 8.76 10.17
N ASP A 84 -0.67 9.40 10.81
CA ASP A 84 -1.19 8.94 12.11
C ASP A 84 -1.63 7.46 12.07
N ARG A 85 -1.94 6.98 10.88
CA ARG A 85 -2.19 5.58 10.52
C ARG A 85 -1.63 5.29 9.14
N THR A 86 -1.44 4.00 8.86
CA THR A 86 -1.00 3.60 7.52
C THR A 86 -2.15 3.71 6.53
N VAL A 87 -1.97 4.52 5.47
CA VAL A 87 -2.85 4.59 4.31
C VAL A 87 -2.15 3.91 3.13
N ARG A 88 -2.86 3.06 2.43
CA ARG A 88 -2.36 2.33 1.26
C ARG A 88 -3.21 2.66 0.05
N ALA A 89 -2.59 2.94 -1.08
CA ALA A 89 -3.29 3.30 -2.29
C ALA A 89 -2.67 2.62 -3.51
N LEU A 90 -3.52 2.24 -4.45
CA LEU A 90 -3.14 1.70 -5.75
C LEU A 90 -4.00 2.34 -6.83
N ALA A 91 -3.36 3.05 -7.75
CA ALA A 91 -3.97 3.48 -9.01
C ALA A 91 -3.53 2.51 -10.11
N ALA A 92 -4.48 1.87 -10.77
CA ALA A 92 -4.22 0.84 -11.77
C ALA A 92 -4.98 1.13 -13.07
N SER A 93 -4.39 0.77 -14.21
CA SER A 93 -5.04 0.94 -15.52
C SER A 93 -4.78 -0.22 -16.46
N SER A 94 -5.73 -0.48 -17.35
CA SER A 94 -5.60 -1.34 -18.52
C SER A 94 -6.43 -0.75 -19.65
N GLY A 95 -5.78 -0.50 -20.81
CA GLY A 95 -6.40 0.18 -21.93
C GLY A 95 -6.94 1.57 -21.57
N GLU A 96 -8.23 1.79 -21.77
CA GLU A 96 -8.91 3.07 -21.51
C GLU A 96 -9.57 3.15 -20.12
N GLN A 97 -9.42 2.13 -19.31
CA GLN A 97 -10.00 2.07 -17.96
C GLN A 97 -8.94 2.25 -16.89
N ALA A 98 -9.29 2.91 -15.82
CA ALA A 98 -8.43 3.02 -14.65
C ALA A 98 -9.22 3.15 -13.35
N VAL A 99 -8.67 2.62 -12.28
CA VAL A 99 -9.26 2.59 -10.94
C VAL A 99 -8.24 3.09 -9.92
N LEU A 100 -8.73 3.79 -8.90
CA LEU A 100 -8.00 4.08 -7.69
C LEU A 100 -8.65 3.32 -6.53
N ALA A 101 -7.85 2.54 -5.83
CA ALA A 101 -8.22 1.88 -4.59
C ALA A 101 -7.41 2.49 -3.44
N ILE A 102 -8.08 2.80 -2.33
CA ILE A 102 -7.46 3.36 -1.12
C ILE A 102 -7.93 2.54 0.08
N ILE A 103 -6.98 2.06 0.88
CA ILE A 103 -7.24 1.46 2.18
C ILE A 103 -6.81 2.45 3.26
N ASP A 104 -7.77 2.91 4.04
CA ASP A 104 -7.57 3.84 5.14
C ASP A 104 -8.28 3.32 6.40
N GLY A 105 -7.49 2.70 7.27
CA GLY A 105 -7.99 2.05 8.48
C GLY A 105 -9.00 0.94 8.17
N ASP A 106 -10.24 1.15 8.59
CA ASP A 106 -11.38 0.22 8.42
C ASP A 106 -12.17 0.43 7.11
N ARG A 107 -11.65 1.21 6.18
CA ARG A 107 -12.34 1.59 4.94
C ARG A 107 -11.51 1.29 3.71
N VAL A 108 -12.17 0.79 2.70
CA VAL A 108 -11.64 0.62 1.34
C VAL A 108 -12.50 1.46 0.40
N GLY A 109 -11.90 2.49 -0.18
CA GLY A 109 -12.53 3.33 -1.19
C GLY A 109 -12.12 2.90 -2.59
N LEU A 110 -13.07 2.80 -3.52
CA LEU A 110 -12.81 2.56 -4.93
C LEU A 110 -13.43 3.69 -5.75
N ALA A 111 -12.70 4.17 -6.75
CA ALA A 111 -13.17 5.18 -7.69
C ALA A 111 -12.60 4.94 -9.08
N GLU A 112 -13.41 5.15 -10.12
CA GLU A 112 -12.90 5.25 -11.47
C GLU A 112 -12.08 6.53 -11.62
N ILE A 113 -10.97 6.44 -12.33
CA ILE A 113 -10.07 7.56 -12.62
C ILE A 113 -9.70 7.57 -14.10
N ARG A 114 -9.02 8.60 -14.54
CA ARG A 114 -8.50 8.65 -15.91
C ARG A 114 -7.18 7.88 -16.01
N PRO A 115 -6.98 7.04 -17.06
CA PRO A 115 -5.72 6.30 -17.24
C PRO A 115 -4.47 7.18 -17.28
N THR A 116 -4.60 8.39 -17.81
CA THR A 116 -3.50 9.36 -17.90
C THR A 116 -3.22 10.07 -16.57
N GLY A 117 -3.99 9.78 -15.52
CA GLY A 117 -3.96 10.50 -14.25
C GLY A 117 -3.43 9.70 -13.05
N LEU A 118 -2.95 8.44 -13.20
CA LEU A 118 -2.62 7.56 -12.09
C LEU A 118 -1.74 8.23 -11.03
N ALA A 119 -0.59 8.75 -11.44
CA ALA A 119 0.35 9.38 -10.52
C ALA A 119 -0.27 10.61 -9.82
N ARG A 120 -1.06 11.41 -10.56
CA ARG A 120 -1.74 12.57 -9.98
C ARG A 120 -2.79 12.17 -8.94
N GLU A 121 -3.54 11.12 -9.20
CA GLU A 121 -4.56 10.67 -8.25
C GLU A 121 -3.91 10.06 -6.99
N ILE A 122 -2.77 9.39 -7.12
CA ILE A 122 -1.96 8.95 -5.96
C ILE A 122 -1.46 10.16 -5.16
N VAL A 123 -0.92 11.18 -5.81
CA VAL A 123 -0.46 12.40 -5.11
C VAL A 123 -1.61 13.09 -4.37
N ARG A 124 -2.84 13.05 -4.88
CA ARG A 124 -4.01 13.59 -4.19
C ARG A 124 -4.43 12.85 -2.92
N VAL A 125 -3.94 11.64 -2.70
CA VAL A 125 -4.13 10.90 -1.45
C VAL A 125 -3.26 11.46 -0.34
N LEU A 126 -2.13 12.10 -0.70
CA LEU A 126 -1.24 12.74 0.27
C LEU A 126 -1.95 13.93 0.94
N PRO A 127 -1.74 14.12 2.25
CA PRO A 127 -2.16 15.37 2.91
C PRO A 127 -1.43 16.56 2.33
N GLU A 128 -2.05 17.72 2.38
CA GLU A 128 -1.35 18.97 2.11
C GLU A 128 -0.24 19.18 3.14
N GLY A 129 0.95 19.56 2.66
CA GLY A 129 2.12 19.76 3.50
C GLY A 129 3.15 20.65 2.82
N GLU A 130 4.06 21.18 3.61
CA GLU A 130 5.22 21.91 3.09
C GLU A 130 6.26 20.91 2.56
N PRO A 131 7.08 21.29 1.56
CA PRO A 131 8.19 20.49 1.12
C PRO A 131 9.13 20.18 2.28
N GLY A 132 9.65 18.96 2.35
CA GLY A 132 10.68 18.60 3.31
C GLY A 132 11.93 19.48 3.15
N PRO A 133 12.72 19.67 4.21
CA PRO A 133 13.99 20.37 4.11
C PRO A 133 14.96 19.55 3.23
N GLY A 134 15.68 20.23 2.35
CA GLY A 134 16.68 19.61 1.50
C GLY A 134 16.50 19.89 0.01
N ASN A 135 17.39 19.35 -0.78
CA ASN A 135 17.42 19.49 -2.22
C ASN A 135 17.28 18.12 -2.89
N ALA A 136 16.69 18.09 -4.09
CA ALA A 136 16.70 16.87 -4.89
C ALA A 136 18.16 16.48 -5.25
N MET A 137 18.51 15.23 -4.99
CA MET A 137 19.81 14.68 -5.38
C MET A 137 19.62 13.41 -6.20
N SER A 138 20.58 13.14 -7.08
CA SER A 138 20.65 11.87 -7.80
C SER A 138 21.80 11.06 -7.21
N VAL A 139 21.48 9.88 -6.70
CA VAL A 139 22.44 8.97 -6.09
C VAL A 139 22.55 7.72 -6.94
N ARG A 140 23.77 7.24 -7.16
CA ARG A 140 23.98 5.97 -7.86
C ARG A 140 23.52 4.80 -6.99
N ALA A 141 22.92 3.78 -7.60
CA ALA A 141 22.43 2.62 -6.87
C ALA A 141 23.53 1.86 -6.12
N ASP A 142 24.75 1.81 -6.69
CA ASP A 142 25.90 1.18 -6.04
C ASP A 142 26.35 1.94 -4.77
N THR A 143 26.24 3.27 -4.76
CA THR A 143 26.53 4.10 -3.58
C THR A 143 25.51 3.85 -2.46
N LEU A 144 24.22 3.74 -2.79
CA LEU A 144 23.19 3.38 -1.80
C LEU A 144 23.41 1.99 -1.22
N GLN A 145 23.76 1.01 -2.07
CA GLN A 145 24.07 -0.35 -1.61
C GLN A 145 25.30 -0.38 -0.67
N GLN A 146 26.34 0.41 -0.97
CA GLN A 146 27.50 0.54 -0.09
C GLN A 146 27.14 1.16 1.26
N ALA A 147 26.32 2.21 1.27
CA ALA A 147 25.86 2.84 2.51
C ALA A 147 25.04 1.88 3.37
N ALA A 148 24.12 1.13 2.76
CA ALA A 148 23.32 0.11 3.46
C ALA A 148 24.20 -1.02 4.03
N ALA A 149 25.17 -1.51 3.27
CA ALA A 149 26.10 -2.56 3.73
C ALA A 149 27.00 -2.10 4.89
N LEU A 150 27.38 -0.82 4.93
CA LEU A 150 28.14 -0.25 6.04
C LEU A 150 27.28 -0.20 7.32
N GLN A 151 26.03 0.17 7.21
CA GLN A 151 25.09 0.24 8.33
C GLN A 151 24.78 -1.17 8.88
N GLU A 152 24.57 -2.15 8.01
CA GLU A 152 24.37 -3.55 8.42
C GLU A 152 25.61 -4.13 9.12
N ALA A 153 26.82 -3.85 8.62
CA ALA A 153 28.05 -4.36 9.21
C ALA A 153 28.33 -3.79 10.61
N GLU A 154 28.02 -2.52 10.86
CA GLU A 154 28.14 -1.90 12.18
C GLU A 154 27.10 -2.46 13.17
N HIS A 155 25.86 -2.71 12.71
CA HIS A 155 24.82 -3.31 13.54
C HIS A 155 25.16 -4.77 13.96
N ASP A 156 25.78 -5.54 13.09
CA ASP A 156 26.24 -6.90 13.39
C ASP A 156 27.42 -6.92 14.39
N GLU A 157 28.33 -5.94 14.36
CA GLU A 157 29.43 -5.83 15.33
C GLU A 157 28.95 -5.43 16.72
N GLU A 158 27.90 -4.58 16.84
CA GLU A 158 27.31 -4.20 18.13
C GLU A 158 26.47 -5.32 18.76
N SER A 159 25.88 -6.22 17.97
CA SER A 159 25.06 -7.32 18.48
C SER A 159 25.84 -8.40 19.25
N ASP A 160 27.17 -8.44 19.11
CA ASP A 160 28.04 -9.42 19.76
C ASP A 160 28.56 -8.93 21.14
N ASP A 161 28.24 -7.70 21.58
CA ASP A 161 28.56 -7.19 22.91
C ASP A 161 27.31 -7.13 23.82
N PRO A 162 27.07 -8.13 24.70
CA PRO A 162 25.89 -8.17 25.55
C PRO A 162 25.83 -7.06 26.63
N TRP A 163 26.84 -6.22 26.74
CA TRP A 163 26.99 -5.17 27.73
C TRP A 163 27.32 -3.80 27.14
N GLY A 164 27.38 -3.68 25.82
CA GLY A 164 27.65 -2.42 25.11
C GLY A 164 26.54 -1.39 25.35
N ALA A 165 26.94 -0.19 25.77
CA ALA A 165 26.03 0.93 25.92
C ALA A 165 25.54 1.37 24.54
N ALA A 166 24.25 1.34 24.32
CA ALA A 166 23.55 1.79 23.11
C ALA A 166 23.62 3.32 22.99
N ASP A 167 24.74 3.88 22.50
CA ASP A 167 24.85 5.34 22.33
C ASP A 167 25.58 5.80 21.04
N ASP A 168 25.96 4.90 20.12
CA ASP A 168 26.64 5.28 18.90
C ASP A 168 26.09 4.56 17.63
N GLU A 169 24.76 4.44 17.49
CA GLU A 169 24.18 4.11 16.18
C GLU A 169 24.57 5.19 15.17
N LEU A 170 25.22 4.80 14.06
CA LEU A 170 25.45 5.71 12.96
C LEU A 170 24.10 6.23 12.47
N ASP A 171 23.87 7.53 12.68
CA ASP A 171 22.79 8.22 12.02
C ASP A 171 22.90 8.03 10.49
N ASP A 172 21.77 7.85 9.81
CA ASP A 172 21.67 7.71 8.35
C ASP A 172 22.55 8.73 7.58
N SER A 173 22.68 9.94 8.15
CA SER A 173 23.54 11.02 7.64
C SER A 173 25.03 10.65 7.63
N GLN A 174 25.50 9.92 8.64
CA GLN A 174 26.91 9.52 8.77
C GLN A 174 27.24 8.36 7.83
N ALA A 175 26.32 7.41 7.66
CA ALA A 175 26.47 6.32 6.68
C ALA A 175 26.59 6.86 5.25
N LEU A 176 25.76 7.86 4.91
CA LEU A 176 25.80 8.54 3.61
C LEU A 176 27.11 9.33 3.42
N GLN A 177 27.61 10.03 4.46
CA GLN A 177 28.89 10.73 4.40
C GLN A 177 30.09 9.78 4.19
N LYS A 178 30.10 8.64 4.89
CA LYS A 178 31.14 7.59 4.69
C LYS A 178 31.11 7.02 3.28
N ALA A 179 29.93 6.92 2.67
CA ALA A 179 29.77 6.51 1.28
C ALA A 179 30.10 7.61 0.24
N GLY A 180 30.57 8.79 0.71
CA GLY A 180 31.00 9.89 -0.15
C GLY A 180 29.87 10.80 -0.62
N LEU A 181 28.72 10.76 0.03
CA LEU A 181 27.59 11.65 -0.21
C LEU A 181 27.60 12.74 0.88
N SER A 182 27.95 13.97 0.50
CA SER A 182 27.70 15.14 1.38
C SER A 182 26.34 15.75 1.08
N ALA A 183 25.64 16.15 2.14
CA ALA A 183 24.38 16.87 2.04
C ALA A 183 24.55 18.26 1.40
#